data_eef2223d6fb0f4b6c56cdff58c4df135
#
_entry.id   eef2223d6fb0f4b6c56cdff58c4df135
#
_cell.length_a   1.000
_cell.length_b   1.000
_cell.length_c   1.000
_cell.angle_alpha   90.00
_cell.angle_beta   90.00
_cell.angle_gamma   90.00
#
_symmetry.space_group_name_H-M   'P 1'
#
loop_
_entity.id
_entity.type
_entity.pdbx_description
1 polymer ?
#
loop_
_entity_poly.entity_id
_entity_poly.type
_entity_poly.pdbx_seq_one_letter_code
_entity_poly.pdbx_strand_id
1 'polypeptide(L)'
;MLSSSPISRTLRTSKRLAPLVIGAGLVMVLASCTVANSGGSGGGGEAGSLLRVVLPQEPPTLEPCEGSLTSTGIVTRSNITEPLVERNPTSGELEPLLATEWEATGDTEWTFTLRDDVTFSDGSPFTAASAAFAIDRAVNSDLGCNIEGYVFGDDDLVVEAVDDTTLTVTTVRPDPILPLRLSFVEIVPESTSATEKVREPIGTGPYSIASWDTGTKLTLDRNETYWGDAPAYASTEYQWRAEGTVRAAMVTSGEADVAVGLSPDDGAGDLGVSYANNETVALRMSGDLPPLDDIRVRQAINYAIDNTGIIDSLYTDATKSAAQLIPSGVVGFNDELEPWAYDVEEAKALVAEAKADGVPVDAEITLVARNAMFPKITEMAQVLQEELTQIGLNVKLSMVDTSQSLVYQLRPFVRNEGPIVQLIQHGNQAGDAQFSVDQYMTSTGAQSTFGTAEFDAMLEAAGQLSGDERAAAYEEIFAYQNENVVQFATIAHMVGEIALAPTVTYTPDAATGDEIRLADFSPVS
;
A
#
# COMPACT_ATOMS: atom_id res chain seq x y z
N MET A 1 46.64 34.95 -6.19
CA MET A 1 47.35 35.28 -4.96
C MET A 1 46.90 34.28 -3.95
N LEU A 2 47.59 33.18 -3.86
CA LEU A 2 48.56 32.75 -2.86
C LEU A 2 48.10 32.94 -1.40
N SER A 3 47.78 31.83 -0.70
CA SER A 3 48.54 31.43 0.46
C SER A 3 48.11 30.05 0.95
N SER A 4 48.99 29.09 0.76
CA SER A 4 49.05 27.77 1.40
C SER A 4 49.79 27.89 2.72
N SER A 5 49.39 27.13 3.73
CA SER A 5 50.31 26.65 4.78
C SER A 5 49.79 25.38 5.46
N PRO A 6 50.68 24.44 5.82
CA PRO A 6 50.36 23.10 6.27
C PRO A 6 50.47 22.98 7.78
N ILE A 7 49.74 22.03 8.36
CA ILE A 7 49.89 21.63 9.77
C ILE A 7 50.43 20.21 9.90
N SER A 8 51.47 20.13 10.66
CA SER A 8 52.37 19.02 10.95
C SER A 8 51.74 17.93 11.79
N ARG A 9 52.13 16.68 11.45
CA ARG A 9 52.04 15.47 12.28
C ARG A 9 52.97 15.57 13.48
N THR A 10 52.51 15.13 14.64
CA THR A 10 53.35 14.66 15.73
C THR A 10 52.95 13.24 16.15
N LEU A 11 53.82 12.32 15.83
CA LEU A 11 53.91 10.97 16.36
C LEU A 11 54.42 11.05 17.83
N ARG A 12 53.80 10.31 18.73
CA ARG A 12 54.42 9.96 20.01
C ARG A 12 54.35 8.45 20.23
N THR A 13 55.52 7.90 20.35
CA THR A 13 55.92 6.52 20.51
C THR A 13 55.66 5.99 21.92
N SER A 14 55.31 4.73 21.93
CA SER A 14 55.11 3.79 23.04
C SER A 14 56.37 3.53 23.90
N LYS A 15 56.17 3.17 25.16
CA LYS A 15 57.12 2.33 25.91
C LYS A 15 56.37 1.13 26.51
N ARG A 16 56.85 -0.05 26.14
CA ARG A 16 56.54 -1.36 26.73
C ARG A 16 57.22 -1.51 28.07
N LEU A 17 56.54 -2.15 29.01
CA LEU A 17 57.15 -2.84 30.15
C LEU A 17 56.29 -4.07 30.52
N ALA A 18 56.88 -5.23 30.51
CA ALA A 18 56.40 -6.49 31.05
C ALA A 18 57.51 -6.99 32.04
N PRO A 19 57.31 -8.12 32.73
CA PRO A 19 56.28 -8.56 33.66
C PRO A 19 56.90 -8.93 35.05
N LEU A 20 56.05 -9.13 36.04
CA LEU A 20 56.49 -9.81 37.27
C LEU A 20 55.50 -10.91 37.65
N VAL A 21 55.97 -12.16 37.68
CA VAL A 21 55.25 -13.35 38.11
C VAL A 21 55.45 -13.46 39.62
N ILE A 22 54.38 -13.57 40.40
CA ILE A 22 54.36 -14.09 41.76
C ILE A 22 53.22 -15.09 41.87
N GLY A 23 53.61 -16.36 42.10
CA GLY A 23 52.66 -17.43 42.34
C GLY A 23 52.19 -17.42 43.80
N ALA A 24 50.90 -17.66 43.97
CA ALA A 24 50.38 -18.09 45.28
C ALA A 24 49.21 -19.07 44.98
N GLY A 25 49.34 -20.23 45.62
CA GLY A 25 48.43 -21.35 45.47
C GLY A 25 47.04 -21.04 45.92
N LEU A 26 46.05 -21.52 45.13
CA LEU A 26 44.66 -21.41 45.48
C LEU A 26 44.05 -22.79 45.68
N VAL A 27 43.55 -23.02 46.84
CA VAL A 27 42.76 -24.16 47.27
C VAL A 27 41.40 -24.07 46.50
N MET A 28 41.12 -25.09 45.69
CA MET A 28 39.79 -25.25 45.09
C MET A 28 38.79 -25.69 46.16
N VAL A 29 37.92 -24.79 46.56
CA VAL A 29 36.65 -25.12 47.18
C VAL A 29 35.62 -25.27 46.07
N LEU A 30 35.21 -26.48 45.77
CA LEU A 30 34.08 -26.79 44.93
C LEU A 30 32.79 -26.38 45.67
N ALA A 31 32.36 -25.12 45.50
CA ALA A 31 31.01 -24.74 45.82
C ALA A 31 30.13 -25.13 44.62
N SER A 32 29.43 -26.24 44.74
CA SER A 32 28.30 -26.58 43.89
C SER A 32 27.20 -25.52 44.09
N CYS A 33 27.18 -24.50 43.23
CA CYS A 33 25.97 -23.70 43.07
C CYS A 33 24.94 -24.59 42.40
N THR A 34 24.12 -25.25 43.17
CA THR A 34 22.78 -25.61 42.72
C THR A 34 22.11 -24.30 42.35
N VAL A 35 22.00 -24.02 41.07
CA VAL A 35 21.03 -23.09 40.56
C VAL A 35 19.68 -23.66 40.99
N ALA A 36 19.17 -23.13 42.09
CA ALA A 36 17.75 -23.24 42.37
C ALA A 36 17.08 -22.63 41.15
N ASN A 37 16.57 -23.48 40.29
CA ASN A 37 15.56 -23.10 39.33
C ASN A 37 14.41 -22.63 40.20
N SER A 38 14.42 -21.33 40.60
CA SER A 38 13.21 -20.65 40.96
C SER A 38 12.39 -20.73 39.67
N GLY A 39 11.52 -21.71 39.65
CA GLY A 39 10.39 -21.67 38.77
C GLY A 39 9.77 -20.31 38.94
N GLY A 40 10.15 -19.38 38.08
CA GLY A 40 9.29 -18.29 37.77
C GLY A 40 8.00 -19.01 37.41
N SER A 41 6.99 -18.86 38.25
CA SER A 41 5.64 -18.97 37.80
C SER A 41 5.62 -18.10 36.56
N GLY A 42 5.72 -18.74 35.38
CA GLY A 42 5.25 -18.14 34.17
C GLY A 42 3.86 -17.67 34.55
N GLY A 43 3.68 -16.38 34.63
CA GLY A 43 2.36 -15.83 34.58
C GLY A 43 1.78 -16.47 33.32
N GLY A 44 0.83 -17.39 33.54
CA GLY A 44 -0.09 -17.74 32.50
C GLY A 44 -0.85 -16.44 32.25
N GLY A 45 -0.32 -15.60 31.35
CA GLY A 45 -1.12 -14.60 30.71
C GLY A 45 -2.26 -15.38 30.10
N GLU A 46 -3.47 -15.00 30.41
CA GLU A 46 -4.65 -15.56 29.77
C GLU A 46 -4.39 -15.54 28.26
N ALA A 47 -4.68 -16.64 27.58
CA ALA A 47 -4.57 -16.71 26.12
C ALA A 47 -5.36 -15.51 25.57
N GLY A 48 -4.71 -14.63 24.77
CA GLY A 48 -5.29 -13.38 24.30
C GLY A 48 -4.93 -12.12 25.10
N SER A 49 -3.97 -12.14 26.03
CA SER A 49 -3.57 -10.92 26.73
C SER A 49 -2.75 -9.97 25.87
N LEU A 50 -1.84 -10.43 25.04
CA LEU A 50 -0.94 -9.63 24.21
C LEU A 50 -0.76 -10.26 22.83
N LEU A 51 -0.93 -9.45 21.77
CA LEU A 51 -0.58 -9.79 20.38
C LEU A 51 0.68 -9.03 19.99
N ARG A 52 1.70 -9.72 19.50
CA ARG A 52 2.98 -9.13 19.07
C ARG A 52 3.08 -9.14 17.57
N VAL A 53 3.10 -7.96 16.96
CA VAL A 53 3.14 -7.76 15.50
C VAL A 53 4.48 -7.16 15.11
N VAL A 54 5.15 -7.73 14.11
CA VAL A 54 6.38 -7.14 13.58
C VAL A 54 6.16 -6.62 12.16
N LEU A 55 6.42 -5.30 11.97
CA LEU A 55 6.27 -4.56 10.72
C LEU A 55 7.64 -4.42 10.00
N PRO A 56 7.65 -4.14 8.67
CA PRO A 56 8.87 -3.79 7.94
C PRO A 56 9.57 -2.53 8.45
N GLN A 57 8.79 -1.53 8.84
CA GLN A 57 9.27 -0.24 9.30
C GLN A 57 8.34 0.39 10.33
N GLU A 58 8.87 1.33 11.09
CA GLU A 58 8.07 2.19 11.96
C GLU A 58 7.12 3.05 11.12
N PRO A 59 5.83 3.20 11.50
CA PRO A 59 4.97 4.19 10.88
C PRO A 59 5.61 5.59 10.97
N PRO A 60 5.69 6.34 9.86
CA PRO A 60 6.27 7.69 9.92
C PRO A 60 5.39 8.67 10.72
N THR A 61 4.12 8.37 10.79
CA THR A 61 3.08 9.12 11.49
C THR A 61 1.93 8.18 11.85
N LEU A 62 1.07 8.57 12.79
CA LEU A 62 -0.25 7.97 13.03
C LEU A 62 -1.36 9.01 12.75
N GLU A 63 -1.05 10.08 12.03
CA GLU A 63 -2.04 11.07 11.60
C GLU A 63 -3.15 10.38 10.77
N PRO A 64 -4.43 10.47 11.17
CA PRO A 64 -5.52 9.78 10.50
C PRO A 64 -5.69 10.15 9.03
N CYS A 65 -5.50 11.40 8.67
CA CYS A 65 -5.60 11.83 7.27
C CYS A 65 -4.42 11.38 6.37
N GLU A 66 -3.43 10.70 6.95
CA GLU A 66 -2.36 9.98 6.24
C GLU A 66 -2.61 8.46 6.21
N GLY A 67 -3.79 8.01 6.58
CA GLY A 67 -4.15 6.59 6.67
C GLY A 67 -4.12 5.84 5.34
N SER A 68 -4.10 6.53 4.19
CA SER A 68 -3.85 5.94 2.88
C SER A 68 -2.39 5.49 2.66
N LEU A 69 -1.46 5.94 3.52
CA LEU A 69 -0.10 5.40 3.53
C LEU A 69 -0.10 4.03 4.19
N THR A 70 0.36 3.00 3.50
CA THR A 70 0.36 1.60 3.96
C THR A 70 0.88 1.42 5.39
N SER A 71 2.04 1.99 5.71
CA SER A 71 2.65 1.82 7.03
C SER A 71 1.91 2.56 8.16
N THR A 72 1.17 3.62 7.86
CA THR A 72 0.30 4.31 8.80
C THR A 72 -1.05 3.59 8.91
N GLY A 73 -1.66 3.27 7.77
CA GLY A 73 -2.97 2.61 7.68
C GLY A 73 -3.03 1.28 8.42
N ILE A 74 -2.01 0.44 8.30
CA ILE A 74 -1.91 -0.84 9.03
C ILE A 74 -2.11 -0.68 10.54
N VAL A 75 -1.71 0.45 11.11
CA VAL A 75 -1.83 0.70 12.55
C VAL A 75 -3.09 1.48 12.90
N THR A 76 -3.46 2.48 12.09
CA THR A 76 -4.55 3.41 12.45
C THR A 76 -5.92 2.95 12.00
N ARG A 77 -6.04 2.53 10.74
CA ARG A 77 -7.34 2.20 10.14
C ARG A 77 -7.97 0.98 10.79
N SER A 78 -9.25 1.08 11.11
CA SER A 78 -10.04 0.03 11.76
C SER A 78 -9.49 -0.48 13.10
N ASN A 79 -8.39 0.10 13.59
CA ASN A 79 -7.78 -0.26 14.86
C ASN A 79 -7.91 0.87 15.89
N ILE A 80 -7.51 2.10 15.52
CA ILE A 80 -7.56 3.27 16.40
C ILE A 80 -8.70 4.19 15.97
N THR A 81 -8.82 4.42 14.66
CA THR A 81 -9.82 5.27 14.03
C THR A 81 -10.71 4.46 13.09
N GLU A 82 -11.92 4.92 12.87
CA GLU A 82 -12.90 4.28 12.00
C GLU A 82 -13.53 5.32 11.07
N PRO A 83 -13.83 4.95 9.79
CA PRO A 83 -14.56 5.80 8.86
C PRO A 83 -16.09 5.71 9.07
N LEU A 84 -16.85 6.48 8.28
CA LEU A 84 -18.31 6.39 8.31
C LEU A 84 -18.84 5.04 7.80
N VAL A 85 -18.23 4.53 6.76
CA VAL A 85 -18.56 3.27 6.09
C VAL A 85 -17.26 2.51 5.86
N GLU A 86 -17.31 1.19 5.83
CA GLU A 86 -16.13 0.37 5.56
C GLU A 86 -16.33 -0.54 4.35
N ARG A 87 -15.24 -1.08 3.82
CA ARG A 87 -15.30 -2.15 2.84
C ARG A 87 -15.19 -3.50 3.55
N ASN A 88 -16.10 -4.41 3.22
CA ASN A 88 -15.99 -5.77 3.70
C ASN A 88 -14.66 -6.39 3.27
N PRO A 89 -13.85 -6.96 4.19
CA PRO A 89 -12.51 -7.47 3.88
C PRO A 89 -12.51 -8.64 2.90
N THR A 90 -13.63 -9.34 2.75
CA THR A 90 -13.74 -10.50 1.86
C THR A 90 -14.41 -10.16 0.54
N SER A 91 -15.57 -9.48 0.58
CA SER A 91 -16.36 -9.16 -0.62
C SER A 91 -15.96 -7.84 -1.30
N GLY A 92 -15.37 -6.91 -0.55
CA GLY A 92 -15.08 -5.55 -1.01
C GLY A 92 -16.30 -4.64 -1.08
N GLU A 93 -17.49 -5.12 -0.73
CA GLU A 93 -18.72 -4.32 -0.70
C GLU A 93 -18.68 -3.29 0.44
N LEU A 94 -19.37 -2.15 0.25
CA LEU A 94 -19.52 -1.16 1.32
C LEU A 94 -20.52 -1.66 2.37
N GLU A 95 -20.10 -1.56 3.62
CA GLU A 95 -20.90 -1.94 4.78
C GLU A 95 -21.05 -0.77 5.77
N PRO A 96 -22.16 -0.72 6.52
CA PRO A 96 -22.34 0.24 7.60
C PRO A 96 -21.29 0.07 8.72
N LEU A 97 -20.74 1.22 9.18
CA LEU A 97 -19.85 1.27 10.34
C LEU A 97 -20.31 2.37 11.30
N LEU A 98 -19.74 3.58 11.27
CA LEU A 98 -20.23 4.71 12.06
C LEU A 98 -21.50 5.35 11.46
N ALA A 99 -21.71 5.22 10.14
CA ALA A 99 -22.99 5.45 9.50
C ALA A 99 -23.75 4.13 9.39
N THR A 100 -25.05 4.14 9.73
CA THR A 100 -25.94 2.98 9.64
C THR A 100 -26.66 2.88 8.29
N GLU A 101 -26.87 4.02 7.63
CA GLU A 101 -27.53 4.13 6.32
C GLU A 101 -26.99 5.35 5.58
N TRP A 102 -27.02 5.33 4.26
CA TRP A 102 -26.73 6.48 3.39
C TRP A 102 -27.53 6.42 2.10
N GLU A 103 -27.88 7.58 1.58
CA GLU A 103 -28.61 7.71 0.33
C GLU A 103 -28.24 8.99 -0.42
N ALA A 104 -28.26 8.94 -1.76
CA ALA A 104 -28.19 10.12 -2.59
C ALA A 104 -29.53 10.88 -2.53
N THR A 105 -29.52 12.07 -1.94
CA THR A 105 -30.69 12.94 -1.82
C THR A 105 -30.81 13.97 -2.93
N GLY A 106 -29.77 14.10 -3.75
CA GLY A 106 -29.70 14.96 -4.92
C GLY A 106 -28.62 14.47 -5.90
N ASP A 107 -28.44 15.17 -7.01
CA ASP A 107 -27.42 14.84 -8.01
C ASP A 107 -25.99 14.96 -7.43
N THR A 108 -25.80 15.87 -6.48
CA THR A 108 -24.52 16.14 -5.82
C THR A 108 -24.59 16.04 -4.30
N GLU A 109 -25.69 15.57 -3.74
CA GLU A 109 -25.91 15.54 -2.28
C GLU A 109 -26.17 14.13 -1.81
N TRP A 110 -25.50 13.77 -0.72
CA TRP A 110 -25.67 12.53 0.02
C TRP A 110 -26.06 12.81 1.47
N THR A 111 -26.95 12.00 2.01
CA THR A 111 -27.33 12.04 3.44
C THR A 111 -26.90 10.74 4.11
N PHE A 112 -26.28 10.86 5.27
CA PHE A 112 -25.83 9.74 6.12
C PHE A 112 -26.59 9.78 7.44
N THR A 113 -27.11 8.63 7.86
CA THR A 113 -27.65 8.41 9.21
C THR A 113 -26.56 7.78 10.07
N LEU A 114 -26.20 8.43 11.16
CA LEU A 114 -25.09 8.05 12.02
C LEU A 114 -25.56 7.30 13.26
N ARG A 115 -24.68 6.50 13.86
CA ARG A 115 -24.87 5.86 15.17
C ARG A 115 -24.96 6.93 16.28
N ASP A 116 -25.74 6.61 17.32
CA ASP A 116 -25.91 7.45 18.52
C ASP A 116 -25.35 6.80 19.79
N ASP A 117 -24.77 5.60 19.66
CA ASP A 117 -24.25 4.77 20.76
C ASP A 117 -22.73 4.70 20.82
N VAL A 118 -22.01 5.55 20.04
CA VAL A 118 -20.55 5.54 19.91
C VAL A 118 -19.90 6.66 20.71
N THR A 119 -18.76 6.33 21.34
CA THR A 119 -17.88 7.32 21.99
C THR A 119 -16.45 7.15 21.48
N PHE A 120 -15.72 8.26 21.42
CA PHE A 120 -14.27 8.23 21.21
C PHE A 120 -13.55 7.64 22.43
N SER A 121 -12.32 7.22 22.26
CA SER A 121 -11.50 6.63 23.33
C SER A 121 -11.18 7.58 24.49
N ASP A 122 -11.40 8.88 24.33
CA ASP A 122 -11.32 9.88 25.41
C ASP A 122 -12.66 10.08 26.17
N GLY A 123 -13.71 9.36 25.76
CA GLY A 123 -15.05 9.41 26.35
C GLY A 123 -15.94 10.51 25.77
N SER A 124 -15.49 11.31 24.80
CA SER A 124 -16.36 12.27 24.11
C SER A 124 -17.33 11.54 23.16
N PRO A 125 -18.57 12.05 22.95
CA PRO A 125 -19.54 11.40 22.09
C PRO A 125 -19.17 11.58 20.62
N PHE A 126 -19.43 10.56 19.79
CA PHE A 126 -19.46 10.66 18.34
C PHE A 126 -20.80 11.29 17.93
N THR A 127 -20.75 12.27 17.02
CA THR A 127 -21.92 12.99 16.49
C THR A 127 -21.69 13.40 15.04
N ALA A 128 -22.74 13.83 14.34
CA ALA A 128 -22.60 14.40 13.00
C ALA A 128 -21.66 15.64 12.97
N ALA A 129 -21.58 16.40 14.05
CA ALA A 129 -20.63 17.52 14.15
C ALA A 129 -19.18 17.04 14.14
N SER A 130 -18.85 15.96 14.88
CA SER A 130 -17.50 15.38 14.84
C SER A 130 -17.19 14.73 13.48
N ALA A 131 -18.18 14.10 12.84
CA ALA A 131 -18.03 13.57 11.49
C ALA A 131 -17.77 14.68 10.46
N ALA A 132 -18.57 15.76 10.50
CA ALA A 132 -18.38 16.93 9.65
C ALA A 132 -16.99 17.57 9.86
N PHE A 133 -16.59 17.76 11.11
CA PHE A 133 -15.26 18.26 11.46
C PHE A 133 -14.13 17.38 10.87
N ALA A 134 -14.23 16.06 11.02
CA ALA A 134 -13.20 15.15 10.56
C ALA A 134 -13.06 15.15 9.02
N ILE A 135 -14.19 15.18 8.29
CA ILE A 135 -14.20 15.26 6.83
C ILE A 135 -13.64 16.60 6.37
N ASP A 136 -14.12 17.71 6.94
CA ASP A 136 -13.62 19.07 6.60
C ASP A 136 -12.12 19.20 6.87
N ARG A 137 -11.65 18.66 8.00
CA ARG A 137 -10.23 18.62 8.36
C ARG A 137 -9.40 17.81 7.38
N ALA A 138 -9.91 16.69 6.91
CA ALA A 138 -9.16 15.78 6.06
C ALA A 138 -9.15 16.19 4.59
N VAL A 139 -10.22 16.82 4.10
CA VAL A 139 -10.43 17.12 2.67
C VAL A 139 -10.25 18.60 2.36
N ASN A 140 -10.81 19.52 3.18
CA ASN A 140 -10.87 20.94 2.84
C ASN A 140 -9.80 21.80 3.53
N SER A 141 -8.97 21.22 4.42
CA SER A 141 -8.00 22.02 5.19
C SER A 141 -6.65 22.13 4.51
N ASP A 142 -5.85 23.14 4.92
CA ASP A 142 -4.45 23.31 4.47
C ASP A 142 -3.46 22.32 5.13
N LEU A 143 -3.92 21.23 5.76
CA LEU A 143 -3.03 20.24 6.39
C LEU A 143 -2.18 19.47 5.36
N GLY A 144 -2.60 19.45 4.09
CA GLY A 144 -1.94 18.67 3.04
C GLY A 144 -2.03 17.19 3.37
N CYS A 145 -3.23 16.71 3.58
CA CYS A 145 -3.53 15.31 3.85
C CYS A 145 -3.35 14.46 2.58
N ASN A 146 -2.82 13.27 2.72
CA ASN A 146 -2.60 12.40 1.57
C ASN A 146 -3.92 11.99 0.88
N ILE A 147 -4.98 11.77 1.66
CA ILE A 147 -6.29 11.38 1.11
C ILE A 147 -6.93 12.48 0.27
N GLU A 148 -6.68 13.77 0.53
CA GLU A 148 -7.17 14.90 -0.25
C GLU A 148 -6.87 14.68 -1.74
N GLY A 149 -5.62 14.72 -2.14
CA GLY A 149 -5.22 14.57 -3.54
C GLY A 149 -5.40 13.16 -4.11
N TYR A 150 -5.30 12.12 -3.29
CA TYR A 150 -5.39 10.73 -3.75
C TYR A 150 -6.84 10.26 -3.94
N VAL A 151 -7.74 10.63 -3.01
CA VAL A 151 -9.12 10.13 -2.99
C VAL A 151 -10.11 11.14 -3.58
N PHE A 152 -9.96 12.43 -3.24
CA PHE A 152 -10.92 13.48 -3.61
C PHE A 152 -10.43 14.39 -4.75
N GLY A 153 -9.14 14.37 -5.08
CA GLY A 153 -8.55 15.29 -6.05
C GLY A 153 -8.51 16.72 -5.50
N ASP A 154 -8.87 17.69 -6.35
CA ASP A 154 -8.88 19.13 -6.00
C ASP A 154 -10.29 19.63 -5.64
N ASP A 155 -11.26 18.74 -5.42
CA ASP A 155 -12.66 19.11 -5.16
C ASP A 155 -12.92 19.22 -3.66
N ASP A 156 -13.32 20.40 -3.19
CA ASP A 156 -13.82 20.62 -1.84
C ASP A 156 -15.21 19.99 -1.65
N LEU A 157 -15.51 19.60 -0.41
CA LEU A 157 -16.81 19.09 0.00
C LEU A 157 -17.54 20.13 0.86
N VAL A 158 -18.86 20.26 0.72
CA VAL A 158 -19.67 20.99 1.72
C VAL A 158 -20.28 19.97 2.66
N VAL A 159 -19.91 20.03 3.92
CA VAL A 159 -20.28 19.05 4.94
C VAL A 159 -21.08 19.73 6.04
N GLU A 160 -22.30 19.27 6.29
CA GLU A 160 -23.22 19.89 7.26
C GLU A 160 -23.81 18.85 8.22
N ALA A 161 -23.63 19.07 9.52
CA ALA A 161 -24.37 18.36 10.55
C ALA A 161 -25.78 18.96 10.68
N VAL A 162 -26.79 18.22 10.22
CA VAL A 162 -28.20 18.67 10.28
C VAL A 162 -28.74 18.57 11.70
N ASP A 163 -28.39 17.51 12.40
CA ASP A 163 -28.64 17.25 13.81
C ASP A 163 -27.53 16.31 14.35
N ASP A 164 -27.68 15.74 15.55
CA ASP A 164 -26.64 14.92 16.18
C ASP A 164 -26.34 13.62 15.41
N THR A 165 -27.28 13.13 14.59
CA THR A 165 -27.19 11.84 13.88
C THR A 165 -27.37 11.93 12.37
N THR A 166 -27.58 13.12 11.83
CA THR A 166 -27.79 13.33 10.40
C THR A 166 -26.71 14.22 9.81
N LEU A 167 -25.97 13.68 8.86
CA LEU A 167 -24.91 14.38 8.14
C LEU A 167 -25.28 14.48 6.67
N THR A 168 -25.11 15.67 6.07
CA THR A 168 -25.18 15.85 4.62
C THR A 168 -23.80 16.20 4.06
N VAL A 169 -23.49 15.64 2.89
CA VAL A 169 -22.25 15.92 2.16
C VAL A 169 -22.60 16.27 0.72
N THR A 170 -22.20 17.47 0.28
CA THR A 170 -22.43 17.96 -1.07
C THR A 170 -21.11 18.07 -1.83
N THR A 171 -21.09 17.51 -3.04
CA THR A 171 -19.95 17.51 -3.95
C THR A 171 -20.08 18.61 -5.00
N VAL A 172 -18.98 19.03 -5.62
CA VAL A 172 -18.97 20.04 -6.69
C VAL A 172 -19.65 19.53 -7.97
N ARG A 173 -19.61 18.23 -8.23
CA ARG A 173 -20.20 17.51 -9.36
C ARG A 173 -20.79 16.19 -8.88
N PRO A 174 -21.65 15.52 -9.66
CA PRO A 174 -22.17 14.22 -9.28
C PRO A 174 -21.03 13.25 -8.98
N ASP A 175 -21.09 12.59 -7.81
CA ASP A 175 -20.13 11.56 -7.39
C ASP A 175 -20.88 10.33 -6.87
N PRO A 176 -21.15 9.35 -7.74
CA PRO A 176 -21.89 8.15 -7.37
C PRO A 176 -21.15 7.23 -6.40
N ILE A 177 -19.83 7.46 -6.19
CA ILE A 177 -19.01 6.69 -5.26
C ILE A 177 -18.55 7.50 -4.04
N LEU A 178 -19.21 8.62 -3.73
CA LEU A 178 -18.86 9.41 -2.53
C LEU A 178 -18.82 8.58 -1.24
N PRO A 179 -19.76 7.67 -0.96
CA PRO A 179 -19.66 6.81 0.23
C PRO A 179 -18.38 5.97 0.26
N LEU A 180 -17.95 5.44 -0.90
CA LEU A 180 -16.69 4.72 -1.03
C LEU A 180 -15.48 5.63 -0.75
N ARG A 181 -15.48 6.87 -1.25
CA ARG A 181 -14.41 7.84 -0.96
C ARG A 181 -14.34 8.17 0.53
N LEU A 182 -15.49 8.29 1.19
CA LEU A 182 -15.57 8.56 2.63
C LEU A 182 -15.11 7.39 3.51
N SER A 183 -15.00 6.16 2.96
CA SER A 183 -14.36 5.04 3.66
C SER A 183 -12.86 5.23 3.90
N PHE A 184 -12.25 6.24 3.30
CA PHE A 184 -10.85 6.63 3.55
C PHE A 184 -10.70 7.77 4.56
N VAL A 185 -11.81 8.38 4.99
CA VAL A 185 -11.79 9.48 5.95
C VAL A 185 -11.99 8.93 7.36
N GLU A 186 -10.90 8.89 8.09
CA GLU A 186 -10.90 8.45 9.49
C GLU A 186 -11.50 9.52 10.41
N ILE A 187 -12.48 9.14 11.22
CA ILE A 187 -13.20 10.06 12.07
C ILE A 187 -12.45 10.33 13.38
N VAL A 188 -12.32 11.61 13.70
CA VAL A 188 -11.64 12.11 14.91
C VAL A 188 -12.55 13.12 15.65
N PRO A 189 -12.41 13.31 16.97
CA PRO A 189 -13.21 14.26 17.71
C PRO A 189 -12.86 15.71 17.36
N GLU A 190 -13.79 16.64 17.58
CA GLU A 190 -13.60 18.09 17.39
C GLU A 190 -12.48 18.69 18.26
N SER A 191 -12.02 17.98 19.29
CA SER A 191 -10.87 18.35 20.11
C SER A 191 -9.53 18.19 19.37
N THR A 192 -9.51 17.45 18.25
CA THR A 192 -8.33 17.29 17.41
C THR A 192 -7.93 18.63 16.75
N SER A 193 -6.65 18.91 16.63
CA SER A 193 -6.20 20.14 15.95
C SER A 193 -6.69 20.20 14.51
N ALA A 194 -7.33 21.31 14.13
CA ALA A 194 -7.76 21.57 12.76
C ALA A 194 -6.60 22.06 11.85
N THR A 195 -5.47 22.48 12.42
CA THR A 195 -4.39 23.15 11.68
C THR A 195 -3.03 22.49 11.83
N GLU A 196 -2.93 21.44 12.65
CA GLU A 196 -1.69 20.70 12.87
C GLU A 196 -1.96 19.20 12.83
N LYS A 197 -1.06 18.45 12.19
CA LYS A 197 -1.09 16.99 12.21
C LYS A 197 -0.84 16.48 13.62
N VAL A 198 -1.60 15.46 14.03
CA VAL A 198 -1.48 14.84 15.36
C VAL A 198 -0.60 13.61 15.31
N ARG A 199 0.12 13.36 16.40
CA ARG A 199 0.96 12.18 16.51
C ARG A 199 0.20 10.97 17.07
N GLU A 200 -0.66 11.21 18.02
CA GLU A 200 -1.38 10.20 18.79
C GLU A 200 -2.88 10.50 18.66
N PRO A 201 -3.54 9.98 17.61
CA PRO A 201 -4.94 10.26 17.37
C PRO A 201 -5.84 9.62 18.43
N ILE A 202 -6.97 10.29 18.66
CA ILE A 202 -8.12 9.77 19.38
C ILE A 202 -9.12 9.32 18.32
N GLY A 203 -9.65 8.11 18.46
CA GLY A 203 -10.62 7.55 17.53
C GLY A 203 -11.71 6.75 18.23
N THR A 204 -12.58 6.17 17.45
CA THR A 204 -13.70 5.33 17.91
C THR A 204 -13.37 3.85 17.93
N GLY A 205 -12.18 3.47 17.42
CA GLY A 205 -11.80 2.09 17.14
C GLY A 205 -11.63 1.20 18.37
N PRO A 206 -11.42 -0.11 18.13
CA PRO A 206 -11.33 -1.14 19.16
C PRO A 206 -10.07 -1.05 20.04
N TYR A 207 -9.09 -0.25 19.64
CA TYR A 207 -7.86 -0.01 20.40
C TYR A 207 -7.55 1.48 20.52
N SER A 208 -6.76 1.83 21.53
CA SER A 208 -6.22 3.17 21.74
C SER A 208 -4.71 3.10 22.00
N ILE A 209 -3.98 4.20 21.76
CA ILE A 209 -2.54 4.26 21.96
C ILE A 209 -2.23 4.29 23.45
N ALA A 210 -1.53 3.26 23.95
CA ALA A 210 -1.02 3.22 25.30
C ALA A 210 0.37 3.88 25.42
N SER A 211 1.26 3.63 24.44
CA SER A 211 2.56 4.27 24.37
C SER A 211 3.20 4.14 22.99
N TRP A 212 3.99 5.13 22.60
CA TRP A 212 4.81 5.08 21.39
C TRP A 212 6.25 5.51 21.68
N ASP A 213 7.10 4.53 21.84
CA ASP A 213 8.54 4.70 22.03
C ASP A 213 9.23 4.72 20.66
N THR A 214 9.40 5.90 20.07
CA THR A 214 9.97 6.10 18.72
C THR A 214 11.26 5.31 18.52
N GLY A 215 11.37 4.62 17.41
CA GLY A 215 12.51 3.75 17.06
C GLY A 215 12.51 2.39 17.76
N THR A 216 11.56 2.12 18.66
CA THR A 216 11.53 0.91 19.48
C THR A 216 10.28 0.10 19.32
N LYS A 217 9.13 0.66 19.72
CA LYS A 217 7.84 -0.02 19.70
C LYS A 217 6.66 0.93 19.87
N LEU A 218 5.51 0.46 19.44
CA LEU A 218 4.20 1.06 19.71
C LEU A 218 3.34 0.05 20.44
N THR A 219 2.65 0.47 21.50
CA THR A 219 1.70 -0.37 22.24
C THR A 219 0.32 0.24 22.14
N LEU A 220 -0.64 -0.59 21.78
CA LEU A 220 -2.06 -0.28 21.82
C LEU A 220 -2.73 -1.11 22.92
N ASP A 221 -3.63 -0.51 23.66
CA ASP A 221 -4.50 -1.22 24.61
C ASP A 221 -5.93 -1.25 24.06
N ARG A 222 -6.66 -2.33 24.36
CA ARG A 222 -8.05 -2.47 23.96
C ARG A 222 -8.87 -1.31 24.54
N ASN A 223 -9.73 -0.74 23.70
CA ASN A 223 -10.69 0.26 24.11
C ASN A 223 -11.86 -0.43 24.87
N GLU A 224 -11.87 -0.31 26.18
CA GLU A 224 -12.89 -0.95 27.02
C GLU A 224 -14.30 -0.32 26.84
N THR A 225 -14.40 0.81 26.14
CA THR A 225 -15.66 1.47 25.78
C THR A 225 -16.02 1.34 24.31
N TYR A 226 -15.35 0.42 23.60
CA TYR A 226 -15.64 0.17 22.19
C TYR A 226 -17.10 -0.24 22.00
N TRP A 227 -17.74 0.35 21.01
CA TRP A 227 -19.15 0.15 20.71
C TRP A 227 -19.46 -1.20 20.04
N GLY A 228 -18.47 -1.79 19.35
CA GLY A 228 -18.56 -3.10 18.71
C GLY A 228 -18.18 -4.26 19.62
N ASP A 229 -17.93 -5.40 19.03
CA ASP A 229 -17.49 -6.59 19.76
C ASP A 229 -16.08 -6.40 20.32
N ALA A 230 -15.87 -6.78 21.57
CA ALA A 230 -14.57 -6.61 22.22
C ALA A 230 -13.51 -7.50 21.56
N PRO A 231 -12.35 -6.94 21.14
CA PRO A 231 -11.24 -7.72 20.61
C PRO A 231 -10.76 -8.82 21.57
N ALA A 232 -10.30 -9.94 21.01
CA ALA A 232 -9.84 -11.07 21.80
C ALA A 232 -8.53 -10.80 22.56
N TYR A 233 -7.70 -9.89 22.05
CA TYR A 233 -6.44 -9.50 22.69
C TYR A 233 -6.60 -8.20 23.47
N ALA A 234 -6.11 -8.18 24.72
CA ALA A 234 -6.22 -7.01 25.60
C ALA A 234 -5.25 -5.88 25.22
N SER A 235 -4.12 -6.23 24.60
CA SER A 235 -3.17 -5.25 24.05
C SER A 235 -2.42 -5.80 22.84
N THR A 236 -1.89 -4.88 22.02
CA THR A 236 -1.04 -5.21 20.87
C THR A 236 0.26 -4.44 20.95
N GLU A 237 1.38 -5.10 20.72
CA GLU A 237 2.69 -4.48 20.63
C GLU A 237 3.21 -4.59 19.20
N TYR A 238 3.47 -3.45 18.56
CA TYR A 238 4.14 -3.36 17.27
C TYR A 238 5.63 -3.12 17.45
N GLN A 239 6.42 -3.90 16.73
CA GLN A 239 7.86 -3.73 16.55
C GLN A 239 8.15 -3.67 15.05
N TRP A 240 9.37 -3.26 14.66
CA TRP A 240 9.75 -3.17 13.25
C TRP A 240 11.14 -3.71 13.00
N ARG A 241 11.28 -4.44 11.88
CA ARG A 241 12.55 -4.99 11.36
C ARG A 241 12.50 -4.92 9.84
N ALA A 242 13.52 -4.30 9.24
CA ALA A 242 13.56 -4.10 7.80
C ALA A 242 13.65 -5.43 7.02
N GLU A 243 14.43 -6.38 7.53
CA GLU A 243 14.68 -7.64 6.84
C GLU A 243 13.54 -8.65 7.06
N GLY A 244 12.92 -9.12 5.96
CA GLY A 244 11.81 -10.09 6.00
C GLY A 244 12.19 -11.40 6.68
N THR A 245 13.39 -11.94 6.38
CA THR A 245 13.92 -13.13 7.04
C THR A 245 14.03 -12.99 8.55
N VAL A 246 14.32 -11.79 9.07
CA VAL A 246 14.34 -11.53 10.52
C VAL A 246 12.93 -11.52 11.07
N ARG A 247 11.96 -10.90 10.36
CA ARG A 247 10.55 -10.89 10.80
C ARG A 247 9.98 -12.31 10.85
N ALA A 248 10.20 -13.12 9.80
CA ALA A 248 9.78 -14.53 9.77
C ALA A 248 10.43 -15.34 10.90
N ALA A 249 11.72 -15.12 11.19
CA ALA A 249 12.43 -15.79 12.30
C ALA A 249 11.86 -15.40 13.67
N MET A 250 11.40 -14.17 13.87
CA MET A 250 10.75 -13.75 15.12
C MET A 250 9.45 -14.53 15.39
N VAL A 251 8.66 -14.83 14.36
CA VAL A 251 7.47 -15.66 14.51
C VAL A 251 7.86 -17.12 14.78
N THR A 252 8.81 -17.65 14.04
CA THR A 252 9.30 -19.04 14.23
C THR A 252 9.88 -19.27 15.63
N SER A 253 10.56 -18.27 16.21
CA SER A 253 11.14 -18.35 17.56
C SER A 253 10.15 -18.04 18.68
N GLY A 254 8.96 -17.53 18.37
CA GLY A 254 7.96 -17.09 19.34
C GLY A 254 8.24 -15.72 19.95
N GLU A 255 9.11 -14.91 19.34
CA GLU A 255 9.32 -13.51 19.72
C GLU A 255 8.22 -12.60 19.21
N ALA A 256 7.58 -12.93 18.08
CA ALA A 256 6.40 -12.29 17.54
C ALA A 256 5.31 -13.31 17.27
N ASP A 257 4.06 -12.86 17.18
CA ASP A 257 2.90 -13.66 16.85
C ASP A 257 2.49 -13.49 15.39
N VAL A 258 2.77 -12.32 14.83
CA VAL A 258 2.44 -11.96 13.44
C VAL A 258 3.63 -11.23 12.81
N ALA A 259 3.99 -11.60 11.58
CA ALA A 259 4.93 -10.84 10.76
C ALA A 259 4.25 -10.46 9.45
N VAL A 260 4.35 -9.20 9.05
CA VAL A 260 3.73 -8.68 7.81
C VAL A 260 4.78 -8.28 6.78
N GLY A 261 4.35 -8.17 5.53
CA GLY A 261 5.19 -7.73 4.42
C GLY A 261 6.33 -8.71 4.12
N LEU A 262 6.05 -10.00 4.16
CA LEU A 262 7.00 -11.05 3.82
C LEU A 262 6.98 -11.35 2.32
N SER A 263 8.04 -11.99 1.86
CA SER A 263 8.13 -12.66 0.58
C SER A 263 8.24 -14.18 0.78
N PRO A 264 7.95 -14.99 -0.25
CA PRO A 264 8.07 -16.45 -0.18
C PRO A 264 9.45 -16.96 0.28
N ASP A 265 10.50 -16.16 -0.01
CA ASP A 265 11.89 -16.51 0.32
C ASP A 265 12.29 -16.14 1.76
N ASP A 266 11.44 -15.45 2.51
CA ASP A 266 11.77 -14.99 3.86
C ASP A 266 11.74 -16.11 4.92
N GLY A 267 11.33 -17.32 4.50
CA GLY A 267 11.48 -18.51 5.31
C GLY A 267 10.41 -18.72 6.39
N ALA A 268 9.23 -18.16 6.18
CA ALA A 268 8.08 -18.41 7.06
C ALA A 268 7.62 -19.87 7.03
N GLY A 269 7.86 -20.58 5.93
CA GLY A 269 7.49 -22.00 5.77
C GLY A 269 6.00 -22.23 5.99
N ASP A 270 5.65 -23.25 6.78
CA ASP A 270 4.25 -23.58 7.09
C ASP A 270 3.50 -22.50 7.90
N LEU A 271 4.19 -21.46 8.38
CA LEU A 271 3.59 -20.32 9.07
C LEU A 271 3.22 -19.19 8.11
N GLY A 272 3.68 -19.24 6.87
CA GLY A 272 3.37 -18.25 5.82
C GLY A 272 1.93 -18.44 5.31
N VAL A 273 1.22 -17.31 5.20
CA VAL A 273 -0.12 -17.24 4.63
C VAL A 273 -0.10 -16.19 3.51
N SER A 274 -0.27 -16.67 2.28
CA SER A 274 -0.37 -15.79 1.11
C SER A 274 -1.82 -15.34 0.91
N TYR A 275 -2.03 -14.10 0.50
CA TYR A 275 -3.34 -13.52 0.22
C TYR A 275 -3.27 -12.51 -0.93
N ALA A 276 -4.37 -12.31 -1.65
CA ALA A 276 -4.47 -11.26 -2.67
C ALA A 276 -4.36 -9.90 -1.98
N ASN A 277 -3.51 -9.00 -2.50
CA ASN A 277 -3.27 -7.70 -1.88
C ASN A 277 -3.73 -6.51 -2.74
N ASN A 278 -4.59 -6.76 -3.72
CA ASN A 278 -5.12 -5.75 -4.65
C ASN A 278 -4.08 -4.93 -5.42
N GLU A 279 -2.87 -5.43 -5.57
CA GLU A 279 -1.80 -4.75 -6.31
C GLU A 279 -1.54 -5.41 -7.66
N THR A 280 -1.31 -4.57 -8.67
CA THR A 280 -0.96 -5.01 -10.02
C THR A 280 0.38 -4.42 -10.44
N VAL A 281 1.28 -5.28 -10.91
CA VAL A 281 2.55 -4.88 -11.50
C VAL A 281 2.39 -4.77 -13.01
N ALA A 282 2.86 -3.64 -13.57
CA ALA A 282 2.79 -3.35 -14.99
C ALA A 282 3.97 -2.48 -15.44
N LEU A 283 4.22 -2.49 -16.74
CA LEU A 283 5.02 -1.47 -17.40
C LEU A 283 4.11 -0.34 -17.90
N ARG A 284 4.33 0.87 -17.43
CA ARG A 284 3.70 2.09 -17.93
C ARG A 284 4.58 2.72 -18.99
N MET A 285 4.04 2.98 -20.17
CA MET A 285 4.79 3.43 -21.36
C MET A 285 4.59 4.91 -21.65
N SER A 286 5.64 5.65 -22.03
CA SER A 286 5.55 7.05 -22.49
C SER A 286 5.02 7.09 -23.92
N GLY A 287 3.73 6.77 -24.12
CA GLY A 287 3.12 6.64 -25.44
C GLY A 287 2.95 7.96 -26.22
N ASP A 288 3.48 9.06 -25.74
CA ASP A 288 3.58 10.35 -26.41
C ASP A 288 4.98 10.64 -26.98
N LEU A 289 5.94 9.72 -26.82
CA LEU A 289 7.32 9.85 -27.27
C LEU A 289 7.74 8.68 -28.16
N PRO A 290 8.39 8.94 -29.32
CA PRO A 290 8.88 7.87 -30.17
C PRO A 290 10.04 7.09 -29.49
N PRO A 291 10.11 5.77 -29.67
CA PRO A 291 9.27 4.93 -30.54
C PRO A 291 7.96 4.46 -29.88
N LEU A 292 7.68 4.83 -28.63
CA LEU A 292 6.53 4.36 -27.85
C LEU A 292 5.19 5.03 -28.26
N ASP A 293 5.22 6.08 -29.08
CA ASP A 293 4.04 6.72 -29.69
C ASP A 293 3.39 5.84 -30.79
N ASP A 294 4.12 4.88 -31.34
CA ASP A 294 3.58 3.89 -32.28
C ASP A 294 2.94 2.72 -31.50
N ILE A 295 1.66 2.45 -31.75
CA ILE A 295 0.93 1.38 -31.06
C ILE A 295 1.53 0.00 -31.29
N ARG A 296 2.11 -0.27 -32.45
CA ARG A 296 2.76 -1.56 -32.78
C ARG A 296 3.94 -1.83 -31.85
N VAL A 297 4.70 -0.79 -31.48
CA VAL A 297 5.79 -0.92 -30.51
C VAL A 297 5.26 -1.24 -29.12
N ARG A 298 4.15 -0.61 -28.70
CA ARG A 298 3.53 -0.92 -27.40
C ARG A 298 2.90 -2.32 -27.35
N GLN A 299 2.30 -2.77 -28.45
CA GLN A 299 1.81 -4.14 -28.60
C GLN A 299 2.97 -5.15 -28.60
N ALA A 300 4.07 -4.84 -29.31
CA ALA A 300 5.26 -5.67 -29.31
C ALA A 300 5.84 -5.86 -27.89
N ILE A 301 5.82 -4.82 -27.06
CA ILE A 301 6.23 -4.91 -25.64
C ILE A 301 5.34 -5.91 -24.89
N ASN A 302 4.02 -5.88 -25.09
CA ASN A 302 3.10 -6.83 -24.48
C ASN A 302 3.36 -8.28 -24.92
N TYR A 303 3.54 -8.52 -26.23
CA TYR A 303 3.85 -9.86 -26.75
C TYR A 303 5.24 -10.39 -26.34
N ALA A 304 6.16 -9.49 -25.97
CA ALA A 304 7.53 -9.87 -25.61
C ALA A 304 7.66 -10.42 -24.19
N ILE A 305 6.70 -10.13 -23.29
CA ILE A 305 6.80 -10.43 -21.87
C ILE A 305 6.23 -11.81 -21.56
N ASP A 306 7.07 -12.71 -21.03
CA ASP A 306 6.65 -14.02 -20.53
C ASP A 306 6.11 -13.91 -19.09
N ASN A 307 4.87 -13.43 -18.93
CA ASN A 307 4.25 -13.27 -17.62
C ASN A 307 4.28 -14.57 -16.80
N THR A 308 3.97 -15.71 -17.43
CA THR A 308 3.98 -17.02 -16.78
C THR A 308 5.39 -17.40 -16.34
N GLY A 309 6.38 -17.26 -17.21
CA GLY A 309 7.77 -17.57 -16.88
C GLY A 309 8.34 -16.68 -15.77
N ILE A 310 7.97 -15.39 -15.74
CA ILE A 310 8.34 -14.45 -14.66
C ILE A 310 7.71 -14.91 -13.33
N ILE A 311 6.41 -15.22 -13.33
CA ILE A 311 5.69 -15.63 -12.11
C ILE A 311 6.25 -16.94 -11.57
N ASP A 312 6.39 -17.95 -12.41
CA ASP A 312 6.90 -19.28 -12.03
C ASP A 312 8.33 -19.23 -11.48
N SER A 313 9.13 -18.27 -11.95
CA SER A 313 10.54 -18.14 -11.55
C SER A 313 10.76 -17.29 -10.31
N LEU A 314 9.91 -16.30 -10.05
CA LEU A 314 10.15 -15.28 -9.03
C LEU A 314 9.14 -15.28 -7.89
N TYR A 315 7.95 -15.86 -8.09
CA TYR A 315 6.82 -15.77 -7.16
C TYR A 315 6.20 -17.14 -6.88
N THR A 316 5.08 -17.15 -6.20
CA THR A 316 4.31 -18.36 -5.90
C THR A 316 3.14 -18.54 -6.86
N ASP A 317 2.55 -19.74 -6.88
CA ASP A 317 1.34 -20.08 -7.64
C ASP A 317 0.11 -19.20 -7.28
N ALA A 318 0.16 -18.49 -6.16
CA ALA A 318 -0.89 -17.57 -5.74
C ALA A 318 -0.90 -16.29 -6.59
N THR A 319 0.28 -15.82 -7.07
CA THR A 319 0.42 -14.71 -8.01
C THR A 319 -0.18 -15.10 -9.36
N LYS A 320 -0.95 -14.20 -9.99
CA LYS A 320 -1.64 -14.47 -11.27
C LYS A 320 -1.17 -13.49 -12.34
N SER A 321 -1.10 -13.98 -13.59
CA SER A 321 -0.87 -13.08 -14.74
C SER A 321 -2.00 -12.07 -14.85
N ALA A 322 -1.66 -10.81 -15.10
CA ALA A 322 -2.62 -9.71 -15.20
C ALA A 322 -2.97 -9.41 -16.66
N ALA A 323 -4.27 -9.31 -16.95
CA ALA A 323 -4.78 -8.84 -18.24
C ALA A 323 -5.06 -7.32 -18.23
N GLN A 324 -5.23 -6.73 -17.06
CA GLN A 324 -5.63 -5.33 -16.87
C GLN A 324 -5.02 -4.78 -15.57
N LEU A 325 -5.13 -3.45 -15.38
CA LEU A 325 -4.46 -2.77 -14.25
C LEU A 325 -5.14 -3.01 -12.90
N ILE A 326 -6.43 -3.40 -12.90
CA ILE A 326 -7.16 -3.72 -11.68
C ILE A 326 -7.28 -5.23 -11.50
N PRO A 327 -7.22 -5.77 -10.27
CA PRO A 327 -7.41 -7.18 -9.98
C PRO A 327 -8.89 -7.54 -9.80
N SER A 328 -9.18 -8.85 -9.73
CA SER A 328 -10.50 -9.36 -9.36
C SER A 328 -10.95 -8.83 -8.00
N GLY A 329 -12.23 -8.47 -7.85
CA GLY A 329 -12.80 -7.86 -6.65
C GLY A 329 -12.82 -6.32 -6.68
N VAL A 330 -12.28 -5.71 -7.74
CA VAL A 330 -12.41 -4.27 -8.00
C VAL A 330 -13.55 -4.04 -9.00
N VAL A 331 -14.45 -3.11 -8.72
CA VAL A 331 -15.57 -2.77 -9.63
C VAL A 331 -15.03 -2.38 -11.01
N GLY A 332 -15.56 -3.03 -12.05
CA GLY A 332 -15.11 -2.85 -13.44
C GLY A 332 -14.02 -3.83 -13.88
N PHE A 333 -13.68 -4.83 -13.04
CA PHE A 333 -12.81 -5.92 -13.47
C PHE A 333 -13.50 -6.75 -14.54
N ASN A 334 -12.88 -6.85 -15.71
CA ASN A 334 -13.38 -7.64 -16.84
C ASN A 334 -12.77 -9.04 -16.79
N ASP A 335 -13.56 -10.04 -16.43
CA ASP A 335 -13.14 -11.44 -16.31
C ASP A 335 -13.03 -12.18 -17.64
N GLU A 336 -13.47 -11.56 -18.75
CA GLU A 336 -13.32 -12.07 -20.11
C GLU A 336 -11.97 -11.69 -20.73
N LEU A 337 -11.23 -10.72 -20.12
CA LEU A 337 -9.92 -10.32 -20.62
C LEU A 337 -8.84 -11.34 -20.24
N GLU A 338 -8.15 -11.83 -21.25
CA GLU A 338 -7.00 -12.70 -21.08
C GLU A 338 -5.69 -11.90 -21.09
N PRO A 339 -4.67 -12.29 -20.31
CA PRO A 339 -3.34 -11.73 -20.43
C PRO A 339 -2.79 -11.85 -21.87
N TRP A 340 -2.00 -10.88 -22.29
CA TRP A 340 -1.35 -10.95 -23.61
C TRP A 340 -0.55 -12.24 -23.75
N ALA A 341 -0.71 -12.88 -24.91
CA ALA A 341 0.05 -14.09 -25.21
C ALA A 341 1.54 -13.77 -25.35
N TYR A 342 2.39 -14.60 -24.77
CA TYR A 342 3.83 -14.52 -25.03
C TYR A 342 4.14 -15.01 -26.46
N ASP A 343 4.52 -14.08 -27.35
CA ASP A 343 4.87 -14.38 -28.76
C ASP A 343 5.99 -13.46 -29.23
N VAL A 344 7.22 -13.93 -29.04
CA VAL A 344 8.43 -13.20 -29.43
C VAL A 344 8.53 -12.97 -30.94
N GLU A 345 8.00 -13.88 -31.76
CA GLU A 345 8.07 -13.74 -33.22
C GLU A 345 7.07 -12.68 -33.71
N GLU A 346 5.87 -12.62 -33.16
CA GLU A 346 4.93 -11.54 -33.41
C GLU A 346 5.48 -10.19 -32.93
N ALA A 347 6.05 -10.15 -31.72
CA ALA A 347 6.70 -8.95 -31.19
C ALA A 347 7.80 -8.40 -32.13
N LYS A 348 8.67 -9.29 -32.63
CA LYS A 348 9.72 -8.91 -33.62
C LYS A 348 9.12 -8.43 -34.93
N ALA A 349 8.04 -9.05 -35.39
CA ALA A 349 7.36 -8.67 -36.62
C ALA A 349 6.80 -7.24 -36.52
N LEU A 350 6.14 -6.91 -35.43
CA LEU A 350 5.60 -5.56 -35.15
C LEU A 350 6.72 -4.50 -35.06
N VAL A 351 7.81 -4.78 -34.36
CA VAL A 351 8.97 -3.88 -34.31
C VAL A 351 9.59 -3.67 -35.69
N ALA A 352 9.71 -4.74 -36.49
CA ALA A 352 10.27 -4.65 -37.87
C ALA A 352 9.34 -3.85 -38.79
N GLU A 353 8.02 -4.01 -38.70
CA GLU A 353 7.06 -3.24 -39.45
C GLU A 353 7.12 -1.75 -39.09
N ALA A 354 7.10 -1.41 -37.78
CA ALA A 354 7.24 -0.04 -37.29
C ALA A 354 8.54 0.59 -37.81
N LYS A 355 9.65 -0.15 -37.78
CA LYS A 355 10.96 0.28 -38.32
C LYS A 355 10.90 0.56 -39.81
N ALA A 356 10.23 -0.30 -40.57
CA ALA A 356 10.08 -0.13 -42.03
C ALA A 356 9.29 1.15 -42.38
N ASP A 357 8.36 1.55 -41.53
CA ASP A 357 7.59 2.78 -41.68
C ASP A 357 8.32 4.03 -41.11
N GLY A 358 9.57 3.86 -40.63
CA GLY A 358 10.42 4.96 -40.18
C GLY A 358 10.32 5.30 -38.71
N VAL A 359 9.65 4.47 -37.90
CA VAL A 359 9.65 4.62 -36.43
C VAL A 359 11.07 4.38 -35.91
N PRO A 360 11.61 5.26 -35.03
CA PRO A 360 13.00 5.16 -34.57
C PRO A 360 13.14 4.10 -33.44
N VAL A 361 12.86 2.84 -33.74
CA VAL A 361 12.87 1.72 -32.78
C VAL A 361 14.27 1.47 -32.16
N ASP A 362 15.35 1.96 -32.80
CA ASP A 362 16.71 1.90 -32.27
C ASP A 362 17.02 2.99 -31.23
N ALA A 363 16.09 3.94 -30.99
CA ALA A 363 16.24 4.94 -29.94
C ALA A 363 16.33 4.28 -28.56
N GLU A 364 17.18 4.84 -27.67
CA GLU A 364 17.32 4.32 -26.32
C GLU A 364 16.02 4.56 -25.53
N ILE A 365 15.43 3.49 -25.00
CA ILE A 365 14.30 3.49 -24.07
C ILE A 365 14.84 3.24 -22.66
N THR A 366 14.54 4.12 -21.72
CA THR A 366 14.91 3.90 -20.32
C THR A 366 13.84 3.08 -19.61
N LEU A 367 14.18 1.86 -19.17
CA LEU A 367 13.35 1.07 -18.25
C LEU A 367 13.65 1.53 -16.81
N VAL A 368 12.73 2.24 -16.19
CA VAL A 368 12.87 2.75 -14.83
C VAL A 368 12.21 1.79 -13.86
N ALA A 369 12.93 1.37 -12.81
CA ALA A 369 12.39 0.58 -11.71
C ALA A 369 12.83 1.14 -10.35
N ARG A 370 11.92 1.21 -9.39
CA ARG A 370 12.19 1.73 -8.05
C ARG A 370 12.75 0.63 -7.16
N ASN A 371 13.92 0.88 -6.54
CA ASN A 371 14.50 -0.06 -5.58
C ASN A 371 13.51 -0.41 -4.46
N ALA A 372 13.44 -1.69 -4.12
CA ALA A 372 12.66 -2.22 -3.00
C ALA A 372 11.14 -1.86 -3.03
N MET A 373 10.56 -1.67 -4.22
CA MET A 373 9.13 -1.40 -4.37
C MET A 373 8.30 -2.63 -3.97
N PHE A 374 8.73 -3.80 -4.41
CA PHE A 374 8.19 -5.11 -4.04
C PHE A 374 9.30 -6.17 -4.07
N PRO A 375 9.08 -7.36 -3.52
CA PRO A 375 10.07 -8.45 -3.54
C PRO A 375 10.46 -8.83 -4.99
N LYS A 376 11.76 -9.12 -5.22
CA LYS A 376 12.30 -9.54 -6.52
C LYS A 376 12.20 -8.52 -7.67
N ILE A 377 11.96 -7.26 -7.36
CA ILE A 377 11.83 -6.23 -8.41
C ILE A 377 13.08 -6.09 -9.28
N THR A 378 14.27 -6.27 -8.70
CA THR A 378 15.54 -6.16 -9.45
C THR A 378 15.67 -7.28 -10.47
N GLU A 379 15.35 -8.50 -10.07
CA GLU A 379 15.35 -9.68 -10.92
C GLU A 379 14.31 -9.54 -12.04
N MET A 380 13.09 -9.14 -11.70
CA MET A 380 12.03 -8.88 -12.68
C MET A 380 12.46 -7.81 -13.69
N ALA A 381 13.01 -6.68 -13.25
CA ALA A 381 13.44 -5.60 -14.12
C ALA A 381 14.56 -6.04 -15.09
N GLN A 382 15.47 -6.94 -14.66
CA GLN A 382 16.52 -7.50 -15.52
C GLN A 382 15.94 -8.45 -16.57
N VAL A 383 14.96 -9.30 -16.20
CA VAL A 383 14.25 -10.18 -17.15
C VAL A 383 13.54 -9.34 -18.19
N LEU A 384 12.77 -8.34 -17.78
CA LEU A 384 12.05 -7.43 -18.68
C LEU A 384 13.00 -6.69 -19.64
N GLN A 385 14.16 -6.22 -19.16
CA GLN A 385 15.16 -5.60 -20.02
C GLN A 385 15.65 -6.58 -21.10
N GLU A 386 15.93 -7.83 -20.75
CA GLU A 386 16.41 -8.85 -21.70
C GLU A 386 15.33 -9.19 -22.73
N GLU A 387 14.08 -9.42 -22.30
CA GLU A 387 12.96 -9.73 -23.18
C GLU A 387 12.69 -8.61 -24.20
N LEU A 388 12.66 -7.36 -23.75
CA LEU A 388 12.47 -6.21 -24.63
C LEU A 388 13.66 -6.00 -25.58
N THR A 389 14.88 -6.31 -25.15
CA THR A 389 16.07 -6.25 -26.00
C THR A 389 16.04 -7.36 -27.07
N GLN A 390 15.54 -8.55 -26.73
CA GLN A 390 15.42 -9.69 -27.63
C GLN A 390 14.53 -9.42 -28.86
N ILE A 391 13.53 -8.55 -28.72
CA ILE A 391 12.65 -8.16 -29.83
C ILE A 391 13.22 -7.03 -30.71
N GLY A 392 14.42 -6.52 -30.38
CA GLY A 392 15.12 -5.52 -31.15
C GLY A 392 14.94 -4.07 -30.67
N LEU A 393 14.41 -3.85 -29.49
CA LEU A 393 14.38 -2.54 -28.84
C LEU A 393 15.70 -2.27 -28.11
N ASN A 394 16.11 -1.00 -28.04
CA ASN A 394 17.33 -0.58 -27.33
C ASN A 394 16.95 -0.13 -25.91
N VAL A 395 16.93 -1.08 -24.96
CA VAL A 395 16.43 -0.83 -23.59
C VAL A 395 17.58 -0.78 -22.59
N LYS A 396 17.58 0.29 -21.78
CA LYS A 396 18.54 0.51 -20.69
C LYS A 396 17.84 0.54 -19.35
N LEU A 397 18.19 -0.41 -18.47
CA LEU A 397 17.66 -0.46 -17.10
C LEU A 397 18.26 0.65 -16.22
N SER A 398 17.40 1.34 -15.49
CA SER A 398 17.72 2.34 -14.47
C SER A 398 17.00 2.03 -13.17
N MET A 399 17.75 1.49 -12.20
CA MET A 399 17.26 1.30 -10.83
C MET A 399 17.40 2.62 -10.06
N VAL A 400 16.31 3.12 -9.50
CA VAL A 400 16.25 4.45 -8.85
C VAL A 400 15.72 4.35 -7.41
N ASP A 401 16.00 5.36 -6.60
CA ASP A 401 15.36 5.48 -5.28
C ASP A 401 13.92 6.03 -5.40
N THR A 402 13.20 6.06 -4.27
CA THR A 402 11.80 6.51 -4.22
C THR A 402 11.65 7.96 -4.72
N SER A 403 12.52 8.87 -4.31
CA SER A 403 12.43 10.28 -4.70
C SER A 403 12.65 10.48 -6.19
N GLN A 404 13.63 9.75 -6.76
CA GLN A 404 13.87 9.76 -8.19
C GLN A 404 12.72 9.10 -8.98
N SER A 405 12.14 8.02 -8.46
CA SER A 405 10.99 7.35 -9.09
C SER A 405 9.80 8.28 -9.24
N LEU A 406 9.51 9.11 -8.23
CA LEU A 406 8.40 10.08 -8.27
C LEU A 406 8.55 11.10 -9.41
N VAL A 407 9.77 11.49 -9.76
CA VAL A 407 10.04 12.40 -10.88
C VAL A 407 9.61 11.81 -12.23
N TYR A 408 9.67 10.50 -12.36
CA TYR A 408 9.19 9.77 -13.54
C TYR A 408 7.71 9.42 -13.44
N GLN A 409 7.18 9.30 -12.24
CA GLN A 409 5.83 8.82 -11.98
C GLN A 409 4.77 9.91 -12.05
N LEU A 410 5.09 11.12 -11.56
CA LEU A 410 4.14 12.22 -11.42
C LEU A 410 4.37 13.32 -12.45
N ARG A 411 3.30 13.93 -12.95
CA ARG A 411 3.37 15.14 -13.77
C ARG A 411 3.83 16.36 -12.95
N PRO A 412 4.60 17.31 -13.53
CA PRO A 412 5.12 17.29 -14.90
C PRO A 412 6.31 16.35 -15.07
N PHE A 413 6.22 15.43 -16.04
CA PHE A 413 7.29 14.45 -16.29
C PHE A 413 8.59 15.11 -16.76
N VAL A 414 9.73 14.52 -16.40
CA VAL A 414 11.05 14.92 -16.94
C VAL A 414 11.18 14.42 -18.37
N ARG A 415 10.89 15.30 -19.35
CA ARG A 415 10.85 14.95 -20.77
C ARG A 415 12.21 15.04 -21.47
N ASN A 416 13.28 15.42 -20.79
CA ASN A 416 14.61 15.56 -21.37
C ASN A 416 15.40 14.23 -21.47
N GLU A 417 14.86 13.14 -20.94
CA GLU A 417 15.54 11.85 -20.85
C GLU A 417 15.08 10.84 -21.90
N GLY A 418 14.25 11.25 -22.87
CA GLY A 418 13.73 10.38 -23.94
C GLY A 418 12.54 9.53 -23.51
N PRO A 419 12.21 8.48 -24.29
CA PRO A 419 11.09 7.59 -23.99
C PRO A 419 11.40 6.71 -22.79
N ILE A 420 10.39 6.57 -21.91
CA ILE A 420 10.49 5.83 -20.66
C ILE A 420 9.44 4.73 -20.63
N VAL A 421 9.87 3.57 -20.17
CA VAL A 421 9.00 2.50 -19.69
C VAL A 421 9.25 2.36 -18.21
N GLN A 422 8.24 2.60 -17.38
CA GLN A 422 8.37 2.54 -15.92
C GLN A 422 7.70 1.29 -15.38
N LEU A 423 8.44 0.48 -14.64
CA LEU A 423 7.87 -0.62 -13.87
C LEU A 423 7.15 -0.03 -12.66
N ILE A 424 5.84 -0.22 -12.60
CA ILE A 424 4.96 0.29 -11.55
C ILE A 424 4.34 -0.87 -10.78
N GLN A 425 4.01 -0.60 -9.52
CA GLN A 425 3.09 -1.36 -8.70
C GLN A 425 1.92 -0.45 -8.38
N HIS A 426 0.74 -0.84 -8.80
CA HIS A 426 -0.47 -0.07 -8.63
C HIS A 426 -1.41 -0.77 -7.66
N GLY A 427 -1.76 -0.08 -6.58
CA GLY A 427 -2.71 -0.56 -5.59
C GLY A 427 -4.15 -0.11 -5.92
N ASN A 428 -5.10 -0.99 -5.67
CA ASN A 428 -6.53 -0.78 -5.90
C ASN A 428 -7.33 -0.87 -4.60
N GLN A 429 -6.79 -0.32 -3.52
CA GLN A 429 -7.38 -0.41 -2.18
C GLN A 429 -8.79 0.18 -2.12
N ALA A 430 -9.09 1.15 -2.98
CA ALA A 430 -10.43 1.73 -3.07
C ALA A 430 -11.50 0.80 -3.66
N GLY A 431 -11.09 -0.22 -4.42
CA GLY A 431 -12.00 -1.22 -4.95
C GLY A 431 -12.93 -0.78 -6.07
N ASP A 432 -12.66 0.36 -6.71
CA ASP A 432 -13.37 0.85 -7.89
C ASP A 432 -12.37 1.29 -8.95
N ALA A 433 -12.63 0.94 -10.20
CA ALA A 433 -11.77 1.24 -11.34
C ALA A 433 -11.47 2.73 -11.51
N GLN A 434 -12.37 3.62 -11.07
CA GLN A 434 -12.20 5.07 -11.24
C GLN A 434 -10.89 5.58 -10.63
N PHE A 435 -10.50 5.08 -9.47
CA PHE A 435 -9.24 5.48 -8.83
C PHE A 435 -8.01 5.16 -9.69
N SER A 436 -8.08 4.05 -10.43
CA SER A 436 -7.02 3.66 -11.35
C SER A 436 -7.06 4.50 -12.63
N VAL A 437 -8.24 4.66 -13.24
CA VAL A 437 -8.34 5.33 -14.53
C VAL A 437 -8.10 6.83 -14.41
N ASP A 438 -8.59 7.49 -13.38
CA ASP A 438 -8.38 8.92 -13.14
C ASP A 438 -6.89 9.25 -13.02
N GLN A 439 -6.14 8.43 -12.31
CA GLN A 439 -4.71 8.62 -12.08
C GLN A 439 -3.85 8.27 -13.29
N TYR A 440 -4.14 7.15 -13.97
CA TYR A 440 -3.22 6.51 -14.89
C TYR A 440 -3.65 6.54 -16.34
N MET A 441 -4.95 6.69 -16.65
CA MET A 441 -5.48 6.45 -17.99
C MET A 441 -6.03 7.69 -18.68
N THR A 442 -6.58 8.66 -17.94
CA THR A 442 -7.01 9.94 -18.54
C THR A 442 -5.83 10.71 -19.10
N SER A 443 -6.03 11.47 -20.17
CA SER A 443 -4.95 12.27 -20.77
C SER A 443 -4.34 13.31 -19.82
N THR A 444 -5.03 13.67 -18.74
CA THR A 444 -4.61 14.65 -17.73
C THR A 444 -4.24 14.04 -16.38
N GLY A 445 -4.45 12.73 -16.20
CA GLY A 445 -4.19 12.04 -14.94
C GLY A 445 -2.77 12.27 -14.42
N ALA A 446 -2.61 12.40 -13.11
CA ALA A 446 -1.34 12.76 -12.46
C ALA A 446 -0.20 11.79 -12.82
N GLN A 447 -0.53 10.55 -13.10
CA GLN A 447 0.41 9.47 -13.45
C GLN A 447 0.23 8.99 -14.90
N SER A 448 -0.68 9.56 -15.67
CA SER A 448 -0.90 9.21 -17.06
C SER A 448 0.14 9.82 -17.99
N THR A 449 0.72 9.03 -18.87
CA THR A 449 1.72 9.47 -19.84
C THR A 449 1.09 10.03 -21.11
N PHE A 450 -0.05 9.49 -21.53
CA PHE A 450 -0.83 9.94 -22.68
C PHE A 450 -2.28 9.41 -22.59
N GLY A 451 -3.15 9.95 -23.39
CA GLY A 451 -4.54 9.50 -23.58
C GLY A 451 -5.07 10.03 -24.91
N THR A 452 -6.28 9.66 -25.26
CA THR A 452 -6.99 10.15 -26.45
C THR A 452 -8.30 10.78 -26.02
N ALA A 453 -8.79 11.77 -26.79
CA ALA A 453 -10.06 12.41 -26.47
C ALA A 453 -11.26 11.44 -26.50
N GLU A 454 -11.21 10.39 -27.32
CA GLU A 454 -12.23 9.36 -27.37
C GLU A 454 -12.21 8.54 -26.07
N PHE A 455 -11.02 8.14 -25.62
CA PHE A 455 -10.85 7.38 -24.39
C PHE A 455 -11.22 8.21 -23.15
N ASP A 456 -10.82 9.49 -23.09
CA ASP A 456 -11.21 10.41 -22.02
C ASP A 456 -12.75 10.54 -21.92
N ALA A 457 -13.45 10.61 -23.05
CA ALA A 457 -14.92 10.69 -23.07
C ALA A 457 -15.59 9.40 -22.53
N MET A 458 -15.00 8.22 -22.79
CA MET A 458 -15.48 6.95 -22.22
C MET A 458 -15.30 6.94 -20.70
N LEU A 459 -14.12 7.37 -20.21
CA LEU A 459 -13.81 7.45 -18.78
C LEU A 459 -14.74 8.42 -18.04
N GLU A 460 -14.98 9.61 -18.61
CA GLU A 460 -15.89 10.61 -18.05
C GLU A 460 -17.33 10.07 -17.98
N ALA A 461 -17.81 9.40 -19.04
CA ALA A 461 -19.14 8.82 -19.06
C ALA A 461 -19.31 7.71 -18.01
N ALA A 462 -18.33 6.81 -17.86
CA ALA A 462 -18.37 5.73 -16.88
C ALA A 462 -18.37 6.26 -15.45
N GLY A 463 -17.63 7.35 -15.19
CA GLY A 463 -17.58 8.00 -13.88
C GLY A 463 -18.91 8.53 -13.36
N GLN A 464 -19.90 8.74 -14.25
CA GLN A 464 -21.25 9.21 -13.89
C GLN A 464 -22.25 8.07 -13.62
N LEU A 465 -21.85 6.83 -13.89
CA LEU A 465 -22.70 5.66 -13.70
C LEU A 465 -22.57 5.08 -12.30
N SER A 466 -23.51 4.23 -11.91
CA SER A 466 -23.52 3.50 -10.64
C SER A 466 -23.92 2.04 -10.84
N GLY A 467 -23.63 1.18 -9.87
CA GLY A 467 -24.02 -0.24 -9.87
C GLY A 467 -23.51 -1.01 -11.09
N ASP A 468 -24.35 -1.91 -11.62
CA ASP A 468 -23.99 -2.81 -12.71
C ASP A 468 -23.66 -2.07 -14.03
N GLU A 469 -24.30 -0.93 -14.29
CA GLU A 469 -24.00 -0.12 -15.49
C GLU A 469 -22.60 0.48 -15.42
N ARG A 470 -22.17 0.89 -14.23
CA ARG A 470 -20.81 1.37 -13.99
C ARG A 470 -19.78 0.26 -14.17
N ALA A 471 -20.02 -0.90 -13.56
CA ALA A 471 -19.12 -2.05 -13.69
C ALA A 471 -18.92 -2.43 -15.16
N ALA A 472 -20.00 -2.60 -15.91
CA ALA A 472 -19.98 -2.94 -17.34
C ALA A 472 -19.24 -1.88 -18.19
N ALA A 473 -19.42 -0.58 -17.88
CA ALA A 473 -18.71 0.48 -18.60
C ALA A 473 -17.20 0.42 -18.39
N TYR A 474 -16.73 0.13 -17.16
CA TYR A 474 -15.30 -0.05 -16.91
C TYR A 474 -14.73 -1.34 -17.50
N GLU A 475 -15.50 -2.42 -17.58
CA GLU A 475 -15.12 -3.63 -18.32
C GLU A 475 -14.84 -3.32 -19.79
N GLU A 476 -15.72 -2.54 -20.45
CA GLU A 476 -15.51 -2.07 -21.83
C GLU A 476 -14.27 -1.17 -21.96
N ILE A 477 -14.02 -0.31 -20.97
CA ILE A 477 -12.87 0.60 -20.92
C ILE A 477 -11.56 -0.19 -20.89
N PHE A 478 -11.45 -1.22 -20.05
CA PHE A 478 -10.23 -2.04 -20.00
C PHE A 478 -10.03 -2.85 -21.30
N ALA A 479 -11.10 -3.35 -21.91
CA ALA A 479 -11.03 -3.99 -23.22
C ALA A 479 -10.55 -3.01 -24.29
N TYR A 480 -11.13 -1.81 -24.34
CA TYR A 480 -10.73 -0.76 -25.28
C TYR A 480 -9.27 -0.32 -25.07
N GLN A 481 -8.85 -0.19 -23.80
CA GLN A 481 -7.47 0.14 -23.45
C GLN A 481 -6.48 -0.90 -23.99
N ASN A 482 -6.77 -2.19 -23.81
CA ASN A 482 -5.89 -3.27 -24.30
C ASN A 482 -5.80 -3.33 -25.81
N GLU A 483 -6.87 -3.01 -26.54
CA GLU A 483 -6.89 -3.12 -27.99
C GLU A 483 -6.43 -1.85 -28.71
N ASN A 484 -6.84 -0.67 -28.23
CA ASN A 484 -6.79 0.58 -28.98
C ASN A 484 -5.84 1.62 -28.41
N VAL A 485 -5.58 1.60 -27.11
CA VAL A 485 -4.72 2.59 -26.45
C VAL A 485 -3.38 1.99 -26.06
N VAL A 486 -3.37 0.84 -25.43
CA VAL A 486 -2.18 0.08 -25.00
C VAL A 486 -1.20 0.94 -24.20
N GLN A 487 -1.69 1.54 -23.10
CA GLN A 487 -0.87 2.37 -22.21
C GLN A 487 0.08 1.55 -21.34
N PHE A 488 -0.30 0.29 -21.08
CA PHE A 488 0.39 -0.60 -20.15
C PHE A 488 0.77 -1.92 -20.82
N ALA A 489 1.83 -2.53 -20.30
CA ALA A 489 2.04 -3.96 -20.40
C ALA A 489 1.86 -4.53 -19.00
N THR A 490 0.72 -5.17 -18.75
CA THR A 490 0.37 -5.76 -17.46
C THR A 490 1.12 -7.08 -17.26
N ILE A 491 1.61 -7.32 -16.03
CA ILE A 491 2.47 -8.47 -15.75
C ILE A 491 1.78 -9.41 -14.76
N ALA A 492 1.51 -8.94 -13.55
CA ALA A 492 1.00 -9.80 -12.48
C ALA A 492 0.08 -9.07 -11.51
N HIS A 493 -0.97 -9.75 -11.06
CA HIS A 493 -1.68 -9.42 -9.83
C HIS A 493 -0.92 -10.04 -8.66
N MET A 494 -0.47 -9.19 -7.74
CA MET A 494 0.44 -9.57 -6.68
C MET A 494 -0.31 -10.16 -5.49
N VAL A 495 0.46 -10.83 -4.64
CA VAL A 495 0.00 -11.34 -3.35
C VAL A 495 0.86 -10.76 -2.24
N GLY A 496 0.24 -10.51 -1.09
CA GLY A 496 0.93 -10.31 0.17
C GLY A 496 1.24 -11.64 0.83
N GLU A 497 2.20 -11.65 1.72
CA GLU A 497 2.48 -12.78 2.61
C GLU A 497 2.66 -12.30 4.05
N ILE A 498 1.97 -12.97 4.97
CA ILE A 498 2.16 -12.79 6.42
C ILE A 498 2.58 -14.13 7.04
N ALA A 499 3.28 -14.07 8.17
CA ALA A 499 3.47 -15.25 9.00
C ALA A 499 2.64 -15.15 10.27
N LEU A 500 1.98 -16.25 10.64
CA LEU A 500 1.16 -16.37 11.84
C LEU A 500 1.74 -17.45 12.77
N ALA A 501 1.91 -17.12 14.06
CA ALA A 501 2.24 -18.12 15.06
C ALA A 501 1.12 -19.19 15.14
N PRO A 502 1.45 -20.46 15.48
CA PRO A 502 0.44 -21.52 15.58
C PRO A 502 -0.64 -21.27 16.64
N THR A 503 -0.44 -20.30 17.51
CA THR A 503 -1.35 -19.88 18.58
C THR A 503 -2.34 -18.79 18.17
N VAL A 504 -2.24 -18.28 16.94
CA VAL A 504 -3.02 -17.16 16.42
C VAL A 504 -3.83 -17.59 15.22
N THR A 505 -5.09 -17.21 15.17
CA THR A 505 -5.97 -17.34 14.01
C THR A 505 -6.26 -15.94 13.45
N TYR A 506 -6.10 -15.78 12.13
CA TYR A 506 -6.43 -14.56 11.38
C TYR A 506 -6.59 -14.91 9.90
N THR A 507 -7.53 -14.27 9.24
CA THR A 507 -7.67 -14.31 7.78
C THR A 507 -7.29 -12.94 7.23
N PRO A 508 -6.23 -12.82 6.42
CA PRO A 508 -5.83 -11.54 5.85
C PRO A 508 -6.93 -10.92 4.99
N ASP A 509 -7.02 -9.61 5.04
CA ASP A 509 -7.91 -8.83 4.20
C ASP A 509 -7.43 -8.87 2.74
N ALA A 510 -8.25 -9.43 1.87
CA ALA A 510 -7.98 -9.53 0.44
C ALA A 510 -8.60 -8.38 -0.36
N ALA A 511 -9.60 -7.67 0.18
CA ALA A 511 -10.31 -6.62 -0.54
C ALA A 511 -9.64 -5.24 -0.42
N THR A 512 -9.04 -4.93 0.73
CA THR A 512 -8.30 -3.68 0.94
C THR A 512 -6.78 -3.84 0.79
N GLY A 513 -6.29 -5.09 0.87
CA GLY A 513 -4.92 -5.48 0.55
C GLY A 513 -3.87 -5.17 1.62
N ASP A 514 -3.98 -4.05 2.31
CA ASP A 514 -2.98 -3.56 3.25
C ASP A 514 -3.53 -3.35 4.68
N GLU A 515 -4.82 -3.55 4.89
CA GLU A 515 -5.44 -3.36 6.18
C GLU A 515 -5.24 -4.60 7.06
N ILE A 516 -4.87 -4.40 8.31
CA ILE A 516 -4.73 -5.45 9.32
C ILE A 516 -5.61 -5.09 10.51
N ARG A 517 -6.76 -5.75 10.59
CA ARG A 517 -7.74 -5.51 11.64
C ARG A 517 -7.40 -6.32 12.89
N LEU A 518 -6.92 -5.65 13.92
CA LEU A 518 -6.54 -6.31 15.17
C LEU A 518 -7.71 -7.01 15.87
N ALA A 519 -8.92 -6.52 15.66
CA ALA A 519 -10.13 -7.11 16.23
C ALA A 519 -10.43 -8.52 15.66
N ASP A 520 -9.94 -8.83 14.45
CA ASP A 520 -10.17 -10.12 13.80
C ASP A 520 -9.19 -11.21 14.23
N PHE A 521 -8.15 -10.85 14.98
CA PHE A 521 -7.24 -11.84 15.54
C PHE A 521 -7.84 -12.55 16.74
N SER A 522 -7.69 -13.86 16.79
CA SER A 522 -8.09 -14.65 17.94
C SER A 522 -7.06 -15.72 18.31
N PRO A 523 -6.97 -16.08 19.60
CA PRO A 523 -6.16 -17.22 20.03
C PRO A 523 -6.72 -18.52 19.46
N VAL A 524 -5.87 -19.43 19.04
CA VAL A 524 -6.26 -20.80 18.73
C VAL A 524 -6.71 -21.49 20.01
N SER A 525 -7.95 -21.97 20.03
CA SER A 525 -8.62 -22.60 21.18
C SER A 525 -8.07 -24.00 21.51
#